data_e69d335318cc834543a616945873897c
#
_entry.id   e69d335318cc834543a616945873897c
#
_cell.length_a   1.000
_cell.length_b   1.000
_cell.length_c   1.000
_cell.angle_alpha   90.00
_cell.angle_beta   90.00
_cell.angle_gamma   90.00
#
_symmetry.space_group_name_H-M   'P 1'
#
loop_
_entity.id
_entity.type
_entity.pdbx_description
1 polymer ?
#
loop_
_entity_poly.entity_id
_entity_poly.type
_entity_poly.pdbx_seq_one_letter_code
_entity_poly.pdbx_strand_id
1 'polypeptide(L)'
;MTEWTREERYQRIEDVDTEYFKTLKQQVDQSKFRQQFHIQPETGLLNDPNGLIFYKGKYYVSHQWFPLGAVHGLKYWYNYTSDDLINFKPEGPILNPDTKYDSHGVYSGSAFEYNGHLYYMYTGNHRDNHWQRHASQMIARLKEDGSVEKFPKPVISQQPEGYTSHFRDPKVFKYGEKYYAIIGAQNNDQQGRLLLYNTEDIINWHYLGEINTELDDFGYMWECPDYFNLDNQDVILICPQGIEPKGNQFKNIYQSGYILGKFDIEKLTYEHENFVELDNGFDFYAPQTFLDEKGRRVLIGWMGLPEIEYPTDNEGWAHCLTIPRVLNVENGQLKQRPYPALEKLRHNKETALGYANKFTRKLHPYEGKQYELIIDILDNDATEVYFELRTSKTYSTLIAYNKRENKITLDRSDSGLLPTNVEGTTRSTILDTPLKQLQIFVDTSSIEIFCNDGERVLTSRIFPTEDALGIKTSTESGQVYLQFTKYDLKDEHK
;
A
#
# COMPACT_ATOMS: atom_id res chain seq x y z
N MET A 1 18.04 -4.57 19.34
CA MET A 1 17.13 -5.40 18.56
C MET A 1 17.50 -6.86 18.70
N THR A 2 16.56 -7.77 18.85
CA THR A 2 16.82 -9.22 18.84
C THR A 2 17.23 -9.60 17.43
N GLU A 3 18.42 -10.14 17.27
CA GLU A 3 18.90 -10.60 15.97
C GLU A 3 18.20 -11.93 15.63
N TRP A 4 17.34 -11.92 14.61
CA TRP A 4 16.60 -13.10 14.17
C TRP A 4 17.50 -14.00 13.32
N THR A 5 17.67 -15.22 13.73
CA THR A 5 18.36 -16.24 12.93
C THR A 5 17.51 -16.66 11.73
N ARG A 6 18.14 -17.33 10.77
CA ARG A 6 17.42 -17.89 9.62
C ARG A 6 16.36 -18.90 10.05
N GLU A 7 16.68 -19.76 10.98
CA GLU A 7 15.80 -20.80 11.53
C GLU A 7 14.57 -20.17 12.16
N GLU A 8 14.74 -19.14 12.97
CA GLU A 8 13.62 -18.41 13.59
C GLU A 8 12.74 -17.72 12.56
N ARG A 9 13.31 -17.12 11.51
CA ARG A 9 12.56 -16.47 10.44
C ARG A 9 11.74 -17.43 9.59
N TYR A 10 12.16 -18.71 9.48
CA TYR A 10 11.46 -19.72 8.69
C TYR A 10 10.73 -20.76 9.53
N GLN A 11 10.58 -20.52 10.81
CA GLN A 11 9.78 -21.35 11.70
C GLN A 11 8.29 -21.18 11.37
N ARG A 12 7.57 -22.29 11.35
CA ARG A 12 6.12 -22.29 11.12
C ARG A 12 5.38 -21.93 12.41
N ILE A 13 4.21 -21.30 12.27
CA ILE A 13 3.39 -20.94 13.43
C ILE A 13 2.93 -22.19 14.20
N GLU A 14 2.71 -23.30 13.51
CA GLU A 14 2.28 -24.57 14.09
C GLU A 14 3.38 -25.26 14.93
N ASP A 15 4.64 -24.90 14.71
CA ASP A 15 5.81 -25.48 15.41
C ASP A 15 6.26 -24.62 16.61
N VAL A 16 5.60 -23.49 16.83
CA VAL A 16 5.91 -22.57 17.93
C VAL A 16 5.05 -22.89 19.15
N ASP A 17 5.63 -22.73 20.35
CA ASP A 17 4.87 -22.83 21.59
C ASP A 17 3.68 -21.84 21.59
N THR A 18 2.50 -22.36 21.88
CA THR A 18 1.27 -21.56 21.94
C THR A 18 1.36 -20.42 22.95
N GLU A 19 2.13 -20.56 24.03
CA GLU A 19 2.34 -19.50 25.02
C GLU A 19 3.20 -18.36 24.45
N TYR A 20 4.15 -18.65 23.55
CA TYR A 20 4.91 -17.61 22.85
C TYR A 20 3.97 -16.70 22.03
N PHE A 21 3.14 -17.32 21.18
CA PHE A 21 2.22 -16.56 20.32
C PHE A 21 1.19 -15.77 21.14
N LYS A 22 0.67 -16.36 22.20
CA LYS A 22 -0.26 -15.69 23.11
C LYS A 22 0.38 -14.49 23.83
N THR A 23 1.62 -14.65 24.28
CA THR A 23 2.39 -13.56 24.92
C THR A 23 2.67 -12.44 23.92
N LEU A 24 3.09 -12.78 22.70
CA LEU A 24 3.32 -11.82 21.62
C LEU A 24 2.04 -11.04 21.30
N LYS A 25 0.90 -11.75 21.19
CA LYS A 25 -0.39 -11.10 20.94
C LYS A 25 -0.78 -10.14 22.08
N GLN A 26 -0.61 -10.54 23.33
CA GLN A 26 -0.85 -9.65 24.47
C GLN A 26 0.03 -8.39 24.42
N GLN A 27 1.29 -8.54 24.06
CA GLN A 27 2.21 -7.40 23.89
C GLN A 27 1.71 -6.46 22.77
N VAL A 28 1.33 -7.01 21.63
CA VAL A 28 0.82 -6.25 20.48
C VAL A 28 -0.47 -5.51 20.83
N ASP A 29 -1.40 -6.16 21.53
CA ASP A 29 -2.68 -5.58 21.95
C ASP A 29 -2.50 -4.40 22.93
N GLN A 30 -1.38 -4.35 23.67
CA GLN A 30 -1.03 -3.26 24.57
C GLN A 30 -0.33 -2.08 23.88
N SER A 31 0.03 -2.22 22.59
CA SER A 31 0.69 -1.14 21.85
C SER A 31 -0.22 0.08 21.74
N LYS A 32 0.29 1.23 22.13
CA LYS A 32 -0.40 2.51 22.01
C LYS A 32 -0.48 3.05 20.59
N PHE A 33 0.20 2.42 19.64
CA PHE A 33 0.26 2.82 18.24
C PHE A 33 -0.68 2.02 17.35
N ARG A 34 -1.51 1.09 17.91
CA ARG A 34 -2.48 0.33 17.14
C ARG A 34 -3.47 1.24 16.44
N GLN A 35 -3.66 0.99 15.15
CA GLN A 35 -4.60 1.71 14.30
C GLN A 35 -6.06 1.44 14.70
N GLN A 36 -6.95 2.38 14.41
CA GLN A 36 -8.37 2.26 14.73
C GLN A 36 -9.23 1.88 13.53
N PHE A 37 -8.85 2.31 12.31
CA PHE A 37 -9.63 2.04 11.10
C PHE A 37 -8.81 1.50 9.91
N HIS A 38 -7.54 1.18 10.11
CA HIS A 38 -6.71 0.52 9.09
C HIS A 38 -6.59 -0.99 9.36
N ILE A 39 -6.43 -1.78 8.31
CA ILE A 39 -6.00 -3.18 8.42
C ILE A 39 -4.55 -3.19 8.93
N GLN A 40 -4.30 -3.99 9.96
CA GLN A 40 -3.01 -4.14 10.61
C GLN A 40 -2.82 -5.59 11.04
N PRO A 41 -1.59 -6.09 11.24
CA PRO A 41 -1.38 -7.49 11.55
C PRO A 41 -1.89 -7.83 12.95
N GLU A 42 -2.35 -9.06 13.13
CA GLU A 42 -2.69 -9.58 14.46
C GLU A 42 -1.46 -9.60 15.37
N THR A 43 -0.34 -10.05 14.83
CA THR A 43 1.01 -10.02 15.42
C THR A 43 2.02 -9.94 14.29
N GLY A 44 3.26 -9.65 14.59
CA GLY A 44 4.35 -9.75 13.64
C GLY A 44 4.27 -8.73 12.50
N LEU A 45 4.63 -9.13 11.30
CA LEU A 45 4.81 -8.24 10.17
C LEU A 45 3.75 -8.45 9.09
N LEU A 46 3.06 -7.38 8.74
CA LEU A 46 2.21 -7.25 7.56
C LEU A 46 3.02 -6.60 6.43
N ASN A 47 2.89 -7.12 5.21
CA ASN A 47 3.37 -6.42 4.02
C ASN A 47 2.31 -6.44 2.90
N ASP A 48 2.65 -6.78 1.68
CA ASP A 48 1.84 -6.62 0.47
C ASP A 48 0.37 -7.02 0.64
N PRO A 49 -0.59 -6.17 0.23
CA PRO A 49 -1.96 -6.59 0.03
C PRO A 49 -2.05 -7.63 -1.07
N ASN A 50 -2.88 -8.64 -0.90
CA ASN A 50 -3.00 -9.79 -1.79
C ASN A 50 -4.45 -10.24 -1.94
N GLY A 51 -4.75 -10.83 -3.08
CA GLY A 51 -6.03 -11.53 -3.27
C GLY A 51 -7.25 -10.62 -3.10
N LEU A 52 -7.13 -9.35 -3.51
CA LEU A 52 -8.21 -8.36 -3.39
C LEU A 52 -9.29 -8.64 -4.43
N ILE A 53 -10.52 -8.80 -3.99
CA ILE A 53 -11.66 -9.04 -4.90
C ILE A 53 -12.99 -8.78 -4.20
N PHE A 54 -13.99 -8.34 -4.99
CA PHE A 54 -15.40 -8.43 -4.62
C PHE A 54 -15.99 -9.71 -5.23
N TYR A 55 -16.49 -10.60 -4.39
CA TYR A 55 -17.02 -11.88 -4.83
C TYR A 55 -18.24 -12.28 -4.00
N LYS A 56 -19.35 -12.61 -4.68
CA LYS A 56 -20.62 -13.05 -4.06
C LYS A 56 -21.08 -12.17 -2.90
N GLY A 57 -21.04 -10.83 -3.10
CA GLY A 57 -21.52 -9.85 -2.13
C GLY A 57 -20.56 -9.53 -0.98
N LYS A 58 -19.32 -10.01 -1.02
CA LYS A 58 -18.28 -9.71 -0.03
C LYS A 58 -16.97 -9.28 -0.66
N TYR A 59 -16.27 -8.42 0.03
CA TYR A 59 -14.88 -8.08 -0.26
C TYR A 59 -13.96 -9.03 0.49
N TYR A 60 -12.94 -9.51 -0.21
CA TYR A 60 -11.83 -10.28 0.33
C TYR A 60 -10.57 -9.44 0.21
N VAL A 61 -9.86 -9.28 1.31
CA VAL A 61 -8.62 -8.52 1.39
C VAL A 61 -7.65 -9.35 2.21
N SER A 62 -6.61 -9.84 1.59
CA SER A 62 -5.53 -10.53 2.29
C SER A 62 -4.27 -9.67 2.28
N HIS A 63 -3.33 -10.01 3.13
CA HIS A 63 -1.97 -9.46 3.11
C HIS A 63 -0.96 -10.55 3.40
N GLN A 64 0.28 -10.35 2.97
CA GLN A 64 1.39 -11.16 3.44
C GLN A 64 1.58 -10.96 4.94
N TRP A 65 1.89 -12.04 5.64
CA TRP A 65 2.01 -12.03 7.09
C TRP A 65 3.13 -12.94 7.56
N PHE A 66 4.04 -12.42 8.38
CA PHE A 66 4.93 -13.20 9.21
C PHE A 66 4.47 -13.09 10.66
N PRO A 67 3.96 -14.18 11.28
CA PRO A 67 3.25 -14.11 12.57
C PRO A 67 4.13 -13.92 13.80
N LEU A 68 5.40 -14.31 13.75
CA LEU A 68 6.22 -14.53 14.94
C LEU A 68 7.00 -13.31 15.41
N GLY A 69 7.07 -12.27 14.63
CA GLY A 69 7.76 -11.03 14.98
C GLY A 69 7.77 -10.00 13.87
N ALA A 70 8.17 -8.78 14.18
CA ALA A 70 8.16 -7.65 13.27
C ALA A 70 9.38 -7.66 12.31
N VAL A 71 9.59 -8.77 11.63
CA VAL A 71 10.65 -8.95 10.63
C VAL A 71 10.11 -9.73 9.43
N HIS A 72 10.77 -9.60 8.28
CA HIS A 72 10.47 -10.45 7.13
C HIS A 72 10.93 -11.88 7.39
N GLY A 73 10.01 -12.82 7.30
CA GLY A 73 10.24 -14.24 7.51
C GLY A 73 9.31 -15.09 6.65
N LEU A 74 8.93 -16.27 7.15
CA LEU A 74 8.05 -17.20 6.46
C LEU A 74 6.66 -16.58 6.25
N LYS A 75 6.28 -16.39 5.00
CA LYS A 75 5.05 -15.69 4.64
C LYS A 75 3.85 -16.62 4.56
N TYR A 76 2.78 -16.17 5.20
CA TYR A 76 1.40 -16.62 5.08
C TYR A 76 0.58 -15.54 4.39
N TRP A 77 -0.62 -15.84 3.91
CA TRP A 77 -1.65 -14.83 3.64
C TRP A 77 -2.65 -14.84 4.78
N TYR A 78 -2.84 -13.69 5.41
CA TYR A 78 -3.88 -13.44 6.40
C TYR A 78 -5.05 -12.71 5.75
N ASN A 79 -6.28 -13.22 5.91
CA ASN A 79 -7.44 -12.73 5.19
C ASN A 79 -8.38 -11.93 6.10
N TYR A 80 -8.95 -10.91 5.51
CA TYR A 80 -10.08 -10.14 6.01
C TYR A 80 -11.24 -10.22 5.03
N THR A 81 -12.47 -10.18 5.56
CA THR A 81 -13.68 -9.96 4.77
C THR A 81 -14.36 -8.66 5.17
N SER A 82 -15.11 -8.07 4.25
CA SER A 82 -15.90 -6.87 4.51
C SER A 82 -17.12 -6.83 3.60
N ASP A 83 -18.20 -6.22 4.06
CA ASP A 83 -19.38 -5.93 3.24
C ASP A 83 -19.30 -4.54 2.57
N ASP A 84 -18.37 -3.67 3.01
CA ASP A 84 -18.33 -2.27 2.59
C ASP A 84 -16.92 -1.67 2.41
N LEU A 85 -15.84 -2.45 2.53
CA LEU A 85 -14.44 -2.03 2.51
C LEU A 85 -14.01 -1.07 3.64
N ILE A 86 -14.79 -0.97 4.69
CA ILE A 86 -14.52 -0.11 5.84
C ILE A 86 -14.49 -0.94 7.12
N ASN A 87 -15.52 -1.77 7.31
CA ASN A 87 -15.62 -2.66 8.45
C ASN A 87 -15.04 -4.03 8.08
N PHE A 88 -13.80 -4.26 8.48
CA PHE A 88 -13.06 -5.48 8.16
C PHE A 88 -13.14 -6.49 9.30
N LYS A 89 -13.56 -7.70 8.95
CA LYS A 89 -13.58 -8.84 9.85
C LYS A 89 -12.35 -9.72 9.61
N PRO A 90 -11.49 -9.95 10.63
CA PRO A 90 -10.37 -10.87 10.49
C PRO A 90 -10.88 -12.31 10.38
N GLU A 91 -10.41 -13.05 9.37
CA GLU A 91 -10.76 -14.46 9.14
C GLU A 91 -9.57 -15.39 9.44
N GLY A 92 -8.37 -14.84 9.59
CA GLY A 92 -7.16 -15.63 9.87
C GLY A 92 -6.37 -16.03 8.63
N PRO A 93 -5.36 -16.90 8.80
CA PRO A 93 -4.56 -17.41 7.68
C PRO A 93 -5.40 -18.15 6.66
N ILE A 94 -5.31 -17.78 5.38
CA ILE A 94 -6.04 -18.43 4.28
C ILE A 94 -5.12 -19.24 3.38
N LEU A 95 -3.87 -18.83 3.21
CA LEU A 95 -2.82 -19.58 2.51
C LEU A 95 -1.62 -19.77 3.42
N ASN A 96 -1.28 -21.03 3.64
CA ASN A 96 -0.18 -21.44 4.51
C ASN A 96 0.99 -22.01 3.69
N PRO A 97 2.24 -21.89 4.14
CA PRO A 97 3.40 -22.46 3.45
C PRO A 97 3.52 -23.96 3.74
N ASP A 98 2.58 -24.78 3.24
CA ASP A 98 2.35 -26.18 3.61
C ASP A 98 2.64 -27.19 2.48
N THR A 99 3.11 -26.71 1.33
CA THR A 99 3.54 -27.55 0.21
C THR A 99 5.05 -27.44 -0.02
N LYS A 100 5.62 -28.40 -0.76
CA LYS A 100 7.02 -28.32 -1.15
C LYS A 100 7.35 -27.14 -2.06
N TYR A 101 6.35 -26.53 -2.72
CA TYR A 101 6.52 -25.42 -3.66
C TYR A 101 6.50 -24.06 -2.98
N ASP A 102 5.92 -23.97 -1.80
CA ASP A 102 5.80 -22.75 -1.00
C ASP A 102 6.36 -22.90 0.42
N SER A 103 7.20 -23.91 0.65
CA SER A 103 7.75 -24.25 1.96
C SER A 103 8.56 -23.14 2.63
N HIS A 104 9.00 -22.15 1.86
CA HIS A 104 9.72 -20.96 2.33
C HIS A 104 8.93 -19.66 2.09
N GLY A 105 7.64 -19.77 1.91
CA GLY A 105 6.69 -18.65 1.90
C GLY A 105 5.66 -18.72 0.78
N VAL A 106 4.45 -18.31 1.13
CA VAL A 106 3.39 -17.96 0.19
C VAL A 106 3.59 -16.48 -0.14
N TYR A 107 4.20 -16.21 -1.30
CA TYR A 107 4.50 -14.86 -1.72
C TYR A 107 3.29 -14.19 -2.38
N SER A 108 3.45 -12.94 -2.81
CA SER A 108 2.34 -12.14 -3.32
C SER A 108 1.67 -12.73 -4.56
N GLY A 109 0.43 -12.35 -4.74
CA GLY A 109 -0.41 -12.74 -5.84
C GLY A 109 -1.77 -12.05 -5.82
N SER A 110 -2.69 -12.53 -6.63
CA SER A 110 -3.98 -11.90 -6.87
C SER A 110 -5.13 -12.89 -6.82
N ALA A 111 -6.36 -12.37 -6.74
CA ALA A 111 -7.58 -13.15 -6.84
C ALA A 111 -8.26 -12.91 -8.20
N PHE A 112 -8.98 -13.92 -8.68
CA PHE A 112 -9.79 -13.84 -9.89
C PHE A 112 -10.95 -14.83 -9.83
N GLU A 113 -12.01 -14.53 -10.58
CA GLU A 113 -13.15 -15.43 -10.74
C GLU A 113 -13.01 -16.22 -12.04
N TYR A 114 -13.24 -17.53 -11.96
CA TYR A 114 -13.32 -18.41 -13.11
C TYR A 114 -14.49 -19.39 -12.93
N ASN A 115 -15.42 -19.45 -13.90
CA ASN A 115 -16.60 -20.32 -13.87
C ASN A 115 -17.41 -20.22 -12.56
N GLY A 116 -17.59 -19.00 -12.02
CA GLY A 116 -18.37 -18.75 -10.81
C GLY A 116 -17.68 -19.15 -9.51
N HIS A 117 -16.39 -19.45 -9.55
CA HIS A 117 -15.56 -19.77 -8.38
C HIS A 117 -14.40 -18.78 -8.23
N LEU A 118 -14.02 -18.52 -6.98
CA LEU A 118 -12.90 -17.67 -6.65
C LEU A 118 -11.60 -18.47 -6.57
N TYR A 119 -10.57 -17.98 -7.26
CA TYR A 119 -9.24 -18.53 -7.27
C TYR A 119 -8.21 -17.47 -6.85
N TYR A 120 -7.12 -17.94 -6.26
CA TYR A 120 -5.93 -17.17 -5.98
C TYR A 120 -4.78 -17.70 -6.83
N MET A 121 -4.04 -16.81 -7.47
CA MET A 121 -2.75 -17.12 -8.09
C MET A 121 -1.66 -16.41 -7.31
N TYR A 122 -0.65 -17.14 -6.86
CA TYR A 122 0.41 -16.62 -6.01
C TYR A 122 1.74 -17.25 -6.34
N THR A 123 2.82 -16.62 -5.89
CA THR A 123 4.16 -17.18 -6.02
C THR A 123 4.48 -18.08 -4.83
N GLY A 124 4.73 -19.35 -5.09
CA GLY A 124 5.33 -20.27 -4.14
C GLY A 124 6.83 -20.06 -4.10
N ASN A 125 7.37 -19.77 -2.91
CA ASN A 125 8.79 -19.65 -2.68
C ASN A 125 9.33 -20.90 -1.99
N HIS A 126 10.31 -21.53 -2.63
CA HIS A 126 11.05 -22.67 -2.09
C HIS A 126 12.54 -22.38 -2.10
N ARG A 127 13.25 -22.84 -1.07
CA ARG A 127 14.72 -22.84 -1.00
C ARG A 127 15.22 -24.29 -0.97
N ASP A 128 16.17 -24.59 -1.81
CA ASP A 128 16.81 -25.91 -1.81
C ASP A 128 17.87 -26.02 -0.71
N ASN A 129 18.56 -27.18 -0.68
CA ASN A 129 19.60 -27.45 0.32
C ASN A 129 20.84 -26.53 0.20
N HIS A 130 21.01 -25.85 -0.93
CA HIS A 130 22.04 -24.85 -1.15
C HIS A 130 21.52 -23.42 -0.95
N TRP A 131 20.29 -23.30 -0.42
CA TRP A 131 19.58 -22.03 -0.20
C TRP A 131 19.28 -21.26 -1.48
N GLN A 132 19.29 -21.93 -2.62
CA GLN A 132 18.88 -21.33 -3.89
C GLN A 132 17.36 -21.20 -3.94
N ARG A 133 16.90 -20.06 -4.45
CA ARG A 133 15.47 -19.78 -4.61
C ARG A 133 14.91 -20.49 -5.83
N HIS A 134 13.76 -21.08 -5.65
CA HIS A 134 12.90 -21.60 -6.71
C HIS A 134 11.54 -20.93 -6.58
N ALA A 135 11.16 -20.15 -7.58
CA ALA A 135 9.88 -19.50 -7.66
C ALA A 135 8.98 -20.20 -8.66
N SER A 136 7.79 -20.55 -8.24
CA SER A 136 6.76 -21.14 -9.10
C SER A 136 5.41 -20.43 -8.89
N GLN A 137 4.53 -20.43 -9.89
CA GLN A 137 3.22 -19.84 -9.73
C GLN A 137 2.20 -20.93 -9.42
N MET A 138 1.52 -20.76 -8.30
CA MET A 138 0.54 -21.69 -7.75
C MET A 138 -0.88 -21.13 -7.92
N ILE A 139 -1.85 -22.03 -8.00
CA ILE A 139 -3.27 -21.68 -7.91
C ILE A 139 -3.90 -22.40 -6.72
N ALA A 140 -4.82 -21.70 -6.07
CA ALA A 140 -5.65 -22.23 -5.01
C ALA A 140 -7.10 -21.77 -5.21
N ARG A 141 -8.08 -22.61 -4.88
CA ARG A 141 -9.50 -22.33 -4.99
C ARG A 141 -10.12 -22.10 -3.63
N LEU A 142 -10.91 -21.05 -3.47
CA LEU A 142 -11.76 -20.87 -2.31
C LEU A 142 -12.97 -21.81 -2.38
N LYS A 143 -13.16 -22.62 -1.34
CA LYS A 143 -14.32 -23.51 -1.21
C LYS A 143 -15.48 -22.81 -0.49
N GLU A 144 -16.66 -23.42 -0.56
CA GLU A 144 -17.88 -22.87 0.05
C GLU A 144 -17.82 -22.81 1.58
N ASP A 145 -17.01 -23.67 2.21
CA ASP A 145 -16.77 -23.68 3.65
C ASP A 145 -15.76 -22.63 4.12
N GLY A 146 -15.24 -21.80 3.19
CA GLY A 146 -14.23 -20.79 3.46
C GLY A 146 -12.78 -21.31 3.49
N SER A 147 -12.57 -22.63 3.39
CA SER A 147 -11.23 -23.20 3.26
C SER A 147 -10.70 -23.03 1.83
N VAL A 148 -9.38 -23.19 1.68
CA VAL A 148 -8.71 -23.08 0.38
C VAL A 148 -8.09 -24.40 -0.01
N GLU A 149 -8.29 -24.80 -1.27
CA GLU A 149 -7.71 -26.00 -1.86
C GLU A 149 -6.65 -25.59 -2.89
N LYS A 150 -5.39 -25.93 -2.62
CA LYS A 150 -4.28 -25.69 -3.54
C LYS A 150 -4.26 -26.73 -4.66
N PHE A 151 -3.91 -26.29 -5.85
CA PHE A 151 -3.60 -27.23 -6.93
C PHE A 151 -2.36 -28.07 -6.56
N PRO A 152 -2.32 -29.34 -6.91
CA PRO A 152 -1.24 -30.25 -6.46
C PRO A 152 0.12 -29.95 -7.09
N LYS A 153 0.15 -29.15 -8.15
CA LYS A 153 1.36 -28.73 -8.87
C LYS A 153 1.26 -27.27 -9.26
N PRO A 154 2.40 -26.57 -9.40
CA PRO A 154 2.44 -25.24 -9.99
C PRO A 154 1.84 -25.24 -11.39
N VAL A 155 1.16 -24.16 -11.73
CA VAL A 155 0.69 -23.93 -13.11
C VAL A 155 1.79 -23.29 -13.98
N ILE A 156 2.76 -22.63 -13.35
CA ILE A 156 4.01 -22.18 -13.97
C ILE A 156 5.14 -22.65 -13.03
N SER A 157 5.93 -23.62 -13.47
CA SER A 157 6.88 -24.31 -12.60
C SER A 157 8.15 -23.55 -12.30
N GLN A 158 8.56 -22.65 -13.20
CA GLN A 158 9.77 -21.84 -13.09
C GLN A 158 9.74 -20.67 -14.07
N GLN A 159 10.68 -19.74 -13.91
CA GLN A 159 10.88 -18.65 -14.86
C GLN A 159 11.34 -19.17 -16.23
N PRO A 160 11.06 -18.43 -17.32
CA PRO A 160 11.60 -18.74 -18.64
C PRO A 160 13.12 -18.60 -18.69
N GLU A 161 13.73 -19.16 -19.72
CA GLU A 161 15.15 -18.94 -20.02
C GLU A 161 15.42 -17.42 -20.25
N GLY A 162 16.55 -16.93 -19.74
CA GLY A 162 16.94 -15.53 -19.81
C GLY A 162 16.58 -14.72 -18.56
N TYR A 163 15.90 -15.34 -17.58
CA TYR A 163 15.50 -14.68 -16.33
C TYR A 163 16.07 -15.36 -15.10
N THR A 164 16.23 -14.58 -14.03
CA THR A 164 16.69 -15.07 -12.73
C THR A 164 15.52 -15.66 -11.92
N SER A 165 15.80 -16.17 -10.73
CA SER A 165 14.78 -16.66 -9.78
C SER A 165 13.96 -15.51 -9.13
N HIS A 166 14.24 -14.28 -9.44
CA HIS A 166 13.34 -13.14 -9.15
C HIS A 166 12.22 -13.10 -10.19
N PHE A 167 11.18 -13.88 -9.90
CA PHE A 167 10.04 -14.15 -10.78
C PHE A 167 8.81 -14.34 -9.90
N ARG A 168 7.97 -13.30 -9.74
CA ARG A 168 6.93 -13.30 -8.71
C ARG A 168 5.81 -12.29 -8.93
N ASP A 169 4.80 -12.36 -8.04
CA ASP A 169 3.70 -11.42 -7.88
C ASP A 169 2.71 -11.45 -9.06
N PRO A 170 2.14 -12.62 -9.42
CA PRO A 170 1.26 -12.74 -10.56
C PRO A 170 -0.03 -11.95 -10.33
N LYS A 171 -0.38 -11.09 -11.27
CA LYS A 171 -1.68 -10.43 -11.37
C LYS A 171 -2.48 -11.01 -12.52
N VAL A 172 -3.58 -11.66 -12.19
CA VAL A 172 -4.49 -12.23 -13.18
C VAL A 172 -5.53 -11.19 -13.60
N PHE A 173 -5.76 -11.07 -14.89
CA PHE A 173 -6.83 -10.25 -15.47
C PHE A 173 -7.46 -10.96 -16.67
N LYS A 174 -8.70 -10.59 -16.97
CA LYS A 174 -9.41 -11.09 -18.14
C LYS A 174 -9.30 -10.08 -19.28
N TYR A 175 -8.97 -10.56 -20.48
CA TYR A 175 -8.97 -9.76 -21.69
C TYR A 175 -9.62 -10.58 -22.84
N GLY A 176 -10.74 -10.08 -23.37
CA GLY A 176 -11.59 -10.90 -24.24
C GLY A 176 -12.12 -12.15 -23.51
N GLU A 177 -11.93 -13.30 -24.13
CA GLU A 177 -12.36 -14.60 -23.56
C GLU A 177 -11.26 -15.32 -22.78
N LYS A 178 -10.03 -14.79 -22.78
CA LYS A 178 -8.86 -15.42 -22.13
C LYS A 178 -8.51 -14.75 -20.82
N TYR A 179 -7.85 -15.51 -19.96
CA TYR A 179 -7.20 -15.01 -18.76
C TYR A 179 -5.72 -14.81 -19.04
N TYR A 180 -5.19 -13.73 -18.50
CA TYR A 180 -3.79 -13.36 -18.59
C TYR A 180 -3.20 -13.20 -17.21
N ALA A 181 -1.91 -13.46 -17.06
CA ALA A 181 -1.15 -13.16 -15.86
C ALA A 181 0.06 -12.31 -16.24
N ILE A 182 0.16 -11.13 -15.66
CA ILE A 182 1.34 -10.30 -15.70
C ILE A 182 2.17 -10.60 -14.45
N ILE A 183 3.48 -10.87 -14.64
CA ILE A 183 4.37 -11.33 -13.58
C ILE A 183 5.64 -10.49 -13.59
N GLY A 184 6.07 -10.03 -12.41
CA GLY A 184 7.33 -9.33 -12.24
C GLY A 184 8.53 -10.27 -12.38
N ALA A 185 9.55 -9.80 -13.07
CA ALA A 185 10.75 -10.59 -13.32
C ALA A 185 12.02 -9.74 -13.33
N GLN A 186 13.15 -10.43 -13.18
CA GLN A 186 14.47 -9.87 -13.42
C GLN A 186 15.16 -10.68 -14.53
N ASN A 187 15.65 -10.01 -15.56
CA ASN A 187 16.46 -10.69 -16.57
C ASN A 187 17.89 -10.97 -16.08
N ASN A 188 18.68 -11.72 -16.86
CA ASN A 188 20.05 -12.07 -16.49
C ASN A 188 21.00 -10.86 -16.43
N ASP A 189 20.63 -9.74 -17.05
CA ASP A 189 21.36 -8.47 -16.98
C ASP A 189 20.97 -7.64 -15.73
N GLN A 190 20.21 -8.24 -14.81
CA GLN A 190 19.71 -7.61 -13.58
C GLN A 190 18.84 -6.37 -13.83
N GLN A 191 17.95 -6.45 -14.80
CA GLN A 191 16.97 -5.42 -15.10
C GLN A 191 15.56 -5.93 -14.82
N GLY A 192 14.71 -5.06 -14.26
CA GLY A 192 13.30 -5.36 -14.02
C GLY A 192 12.53 -5.52 -15.34
N ARG A 193 11.64 -6.49 -15.40
CA ARG A 193 10.83 -6.84 -16.57
C ARG A 193 9.43 -7.29 -16.18
N LEU A 194 8.52 -7.27 -17.15
CA LEU A 194 7.16 -7.80 -17.05
C LEU A 194 6.99 -8.94 -18.04
N LEU A 195 6.57 -10.09 -17.54
CA LEU A 195 6.30 -11.26 -18.36
C LEU A 195 4.80 -11.50 -18.44
N LEU A 196 4.32 -11.86 -19.63
CA LEU A 196 2.91 -12.12 -19.88
C LEU A 196 2.68 -13.60 -20.21
N TYR A 197 1.68 -14.16 -19.54
CA TYR A 197 1.14 -15.49 -19.79
C TYR A 197 -0.34 -15.42 -20.10
N ASN A 198 -0.88 -16.41 -20.82
CA ASN A 198 -2.33 -16.55 -20.95
C ASN A 198 -2.78 -18.00 -20.76
N THR A 199 -4.10 -18.17 -20.58
CA THR A 199 -4.76 -19.44 -20.46
C THR A 199 -6.24 -19.34 -20.85
N GLU A 200 -6.84 -20.47 -21.22
CA GLU A 200 -8.30 -20.63 -21.41
C GLU A 200 -8.93 -21.47 -20.28
N ASP A 201 -8.12 -22.25 -19.56
CA ASP A 201 -8.58 -23.26 -18.60
C ASP A 201 -8.02 -23.09 -17.17
N ILE A 202 -7.25 -22.04 -16.93
CA ILE A 202 -6.52 -21.70 -15.68
C ILE A 202 -5.50 -22.74 -15.20
N ILE A 203 -5.33 -23.84 -15.93
CA ILE A 203 -4.40 -24.91 -15.62
C ILE A 203 -3.16 -24.84 -16.52
N ASN A 204 -3.41 -24.67 -17.82
CA ASN A 204 -2.37 -24.63 -18.84
C ASN A 204 -2.06 -23.16 -19.20
N TRP A 205 -1.00 -22.63 -18.59
CA TRP A 205 -0.53 -21.27 -18.83
C TRP A 205 0.58 -21.26 -19.88
N HIS A 206 0.41 -20.43 -20.90
CA HIS A 206 1.33 -20.29 -22.02
C HIS A 206 2.10 -19.00 -21.91
N TYR A 207 3.42 -19.08 -21.92
CA TYR A 207 4.30 -17.91 -21.96
C TYR A 207 4.17 -17.24 -23.32
N LEU A 208 3.82 -15.95 -23.32
CA LEU A 208 3.69 -15.14 -24.51
C LEU A 208 4.96 -14.34 -24.82
N GLY A 209 5.65 -13.89 -23.80
CA GLY A 209 6.85 -13.08 -23.92
C GLY A 209 6.97 -11.99 -22.87
N GLU A 210 7.97 -11.16 -23.03
CA GLU A 210 8.20 -9.95 -22.27
C GLU A 210 7.39 -8.79 -22.86
N ILE A 211 6.77 -7.98 -22.00
CA ILE A 211 6.12 -6.74 -22.43
C ILE A 211 7.20 -5.68 -22.66
N ASN A 212 7.31 -5.22 -23.89
CA ASN A 212 8.21 -4.13 -24.25
C ASN A 212 7.63 -2.79 -23.78
N THR A 213 8.26 -2.19 -22.77
CA THR A 213 7.88 -0.91 -22.16
C THR A 213 8.88 0.21 -22.48
N GLU A 214 9.95 -0.05 -23.22
CA GLU A 214 11.04 0.92 -23.47
C GLU A 214 11.69 1.50 -22.18
N LEU A 215 11.48 0.85 -21.01
CA LEU A 215 12.09 1.21 -19.72
C LEU A 215 13.32 0.32 -19.43
N ASP A 216 14.37 0.43 -20.24
CA ASP A 216 15.50 -0.51 -20.18
C ASP A 216 16.30 -0.43 -18.88
N ASP A 217 16.66 0.75 -18.43
CA ASP A 217 17.47 0.97 -17.21
C ASP A 217 16.64 1.52 -16.04
N PHE A 218 15.49 0.89 -15.79
CA PHE A 218 14.55 1.35 -14.78
C PHE A 218 14.46 0.38 -13.60
N GLY A 219 15.56 0.24 -12.87
CA GLY A 219 15.68 -0.63 -11.69
C GLY A 219 16.00 -2.09 -12.02
N TYR A 220 16.43 -2.83 -10.99
CA TYR A 220 16.90 -4.21 -11.15
C TYR A 220 15.80 -5.27 -10.96
N MET A 221 14.64 -4.91 -10.43
CA MET A 221 13.48 -5.79 -10.27
C MET A 221 12.21 -4.95 -10.26
N TRP A 222 11.17 -5.45 -10.94
CA TRP A 222 9.83 -4.88 -10.89
C TRP A 222 8.90 -5.83 -10.14
N GLU A 223 8.49 -5.43 -8.93
CA GLU A 223 7.59 -6.19 -8.09
C GLU A 223 6.14 -5.74 -8.29
N CYS A 224 5.21 -6.58 -7.85
CA CYS A 224 3.78 -6.30 -7.73
C CYS A 224 3.15 -5.62 -8.96
N PRO A 225 3.34 -6.17 -10.17
CA PRO A 225 2.74 -5.60 -11.35
C PRO A 225 1.22 -5.69 -11.29
N ASP A 226 0.54 -4.70 -11.84
CA ASP A 226 -0.90 -4.71 -12.03
C ASP A 226 -1.23 -4.11 -13.41
N TYR A 227 -2.22 -4.65 -14.09
CA TYR A 227 -2.70 -4.13 -15.36
C TYR A 227 -4.22 -4.02 -15.35
N PHE A 228 -4.71 -2.88 -15.82
CA PHE A 228 -6.14 -2.65 -16.03
C PHE A 228 -6.37 -1.54 -17.06
N ASN A 229 -7.56 -1.57 -17.68
CA ASN A 229 -8.04 -0.44 -18.47
C ASN A 229 -8.95 0.42 -17.57
N LEU A 230 -8.75 1.72 -17.58
CA LEU A 230 -9.51 2.69 -16.81
C LEU A 230 -9.70 3.97 -17.62
N ASP A 231 -10.95 4.40 -17.76
CA ASP A 231 -11.32 5.62 -18.52
C ASP A 231 -10.73 5.64 -19.94
N ASN A 232 -10.75 4.49 -20.63
CA ASN A 232 -10.21 4.23 -21.96
C ASN A 232 -8.66 4.39 -22.08
N GLN A 233 -7.95 4.30 -20.97
CA GLN A 233 -6.49 4.24 -20.97
C GLN A 233 -6.03 2.94 -20.32
N ASP A 234 -4.94 2.39 -20.82
CA ASP A 234 -4.28 1.26 -20.19
C ASP A 234 -3.37 1.77 -19.08
N VAL A 235 -3.40 1.09 -17.97
CA VAL A 235 -2.61 1.42 -16.77
C VAL A 235 -1.79 0.20 -16.38
N ILE A 236 -0.50 0.37 -16.24
CA ILE A 236 0.37 -0.62 -15.59
C ILE A 236 0.90 0.01 -14.30
N LEU A 237 0.76 -0.71 -13.19
CA LEU A 237 1.45 -0.41 -11.93
C LEU A 237 2.69 -1.30 -11.84
N ILE A 238 3.78 -0.75 -11.36
CA ILE A 238 5.01 -1.47 -11.01
C ILE A 238 5.65 -0.91 -9.75
N CYS A 239 6.38 -1.75 -9.04
CA CYS A 239 7.19 -1.38 -7.89
C CYS A 239 8.67 -1.65 -8.20
N PRO A 240 9.35 -0.71 -8.87
CA PRO A 240 10.74 -0.88 -9.25
C PRO A 240 11.68 -0.71 -8.07
N GLN A 241 12.70 -1.57 -8.02
CA GLN A 241 13.77 -1.54 -7.03
C GLN A 241 15.06 -1.05 -7.70
N GLY A 242 15.84 -0.21 -6.99
CA GLY A 242 17.16 0.23 -7.45
C GLY A 242 17.13 1.46 -8.36
N ILE A 243 16.18 2.37 -8.15
CA ILE A 243 16.14 3.67 -8.83
C ILE A 243 16.78 4.72 -7.94
N GLU A 244 17.72 5.47 -8.52
CA GLU A 244 18.40 6.56 -7.82
C GLU A 244 17.48 7.78 -7.60
N PRO A 245 17.56 8.45 -6.44
CA PRO A 245 16.81 9.67 -6.18
C PRO A 245 17.11 10.77 -7.21
N LYS A 246 16.05 11.50 -7.62
CA LYS A 246 16.17 12.62 -8.56
C LYS A 246 15.31 13.81 -8.12
N GLY A 247 15.95 14.87 -7.63
CA GLY A 247 15.21 16.03 -7.10
C GLY A 247 14.30 15.62 -5.92
N ASN A 248 12.99 15.81 -6.05
CA ASN A 248 12.00 15.38 -5.07
C ASN A 248 11.45 13.96 -5.33
N GLN A 249 11.82 13.34 -6.45
CA GLN A 249 11.34 12.03 -6.86
C GLN A 249 12.25 10.90 -6.37
N PHE A 250 11.67 9.72 -6.22
CA PHE A 250 12.39 8.47 -5.92
C PHE A 250 13.20 8.53 -4.61
N LYS A 251 12.64 9.18 -3.59
CA LYS A 251 13.31 9.37 -2.29
C LYS A 251 13.25 8.16 -1.38
N ASN A 252 12.32 7.25 -1.60
CA ASN A 252 12.20 6.03 -0.82
C ASN A 252 13.18 4.96 -1.32
N ILE A 253 13.48 3.97 -0.50
CA ILE A 253 14.40 2.88 -0.87
C ILE A 253 13.92 2.11 -2.11
N TYR A 254 12.60 1.94 -2.24
CA TYR A 254 11.94 1.35 -3.40
C TYR A 254 10.72 2.19 -3.77
N GLN A 255 10.32 2.13 -5.04
CA GLN A 255 9.28 2.96 -5.61
C GLN A 255 8.00 2.16 -5.87
N SER A 256 6.88 2.86 -5.92
CA SER A 256 5.60 2.35 -6.43
C SER A 256 5.02 3.40 -7.35
N GLY A 257 4.68 3.02 -8.57
CA GLY A 257 4.15 3.99 -9.50
C GLY A 257 3.37 3.35 -10.64
N TYR A 258 2.96 4.22 -11.56
CA TYR A 258 2.17 3.85 -12.71
C TYR A 258 2.75 4.43 -14.00
N ILE A 259 2.41 3.76 -15.09
CA ILE A 259 2.60 4.25 -16.46
C ILE A 259 1.25 4.19 -17.17
N LEU A 260 0.84 5.33 -17.75
CA LEU A 260 -0.34 5.44 -18.60
C LEU A 260 0.05 5.22 -20.03
N GLY A 261 -0.77 4.49 -20.78
CA GLY A 261 -0.42 4.22 -22.16
C GLY A 261 -1.46 3.44 -22.92
N LYS A 262 -0.95 2.68 -23.89
CA LYS A 262 -1.73 1.83 -24.76
C LYS A 262 -1.04 0.49 -24.95
N PHE A 263 -1.70 -0.58 -24.58
CA PHE A 263 -1.18 -1.93 -24.65
C PHE A 263 -1.65 -2.65 -25.92
N ASP A 264 -0.72 -2.98 -26.80
CA ASP A 264 -0.97 -3.96 -27.86
C ASP A 264 -0.59 -5.34 -27.34
N ILE A 265 -1.58 -6.06 -26.83
CA ILE A 265 -1.37 -7.36 -26.18
C ILE A 265 -0.92 -8.45 -27.17
N GLU A 266 -1.20 -8.30 -28.47
CA GLU A 266 -0.80 -9.26 -29.50
C GLU A 266 0.68 -9.08 -29.87
N LYS A 267 1.16 -7.82 -29.89
CA LYS A 267 2.56 -7.49 -30.15
C LYS A 267 3.43 -7.41 -28.90
N LEU A 268 2.81 -7.47 -27.72
CA LEU A 268 3.47 -7.28 -26.43
C LEU A 268 4.21 -5.94 -26.33
N THR A 269 3.64 -4.88 -26.90
CA THR A 269 4.20 -3.53 -26.84
C THR A 269 3.30 -2.62 -26.02
N TYR A 270 3.92 -1.84 -25.15
CA TYR A 270 3.24 -0.86 -24.32
C TYR A 270 3.80 0.53 -24.62
N GLU A 271 3.08 1.27 -25.47
CA GLU A 271 3.39 2.68 -25.75
C GLU A 271 2.87 3.53 -24.59
N HIS A 272 3.75 4.27 -23.93
CA HIS A 272 3.37 4.93 -22.69
C HIS A 272 4.06 6.26 -22.44
N GLU A 273 3.52 7.01 -21.48
CA GLU A 273 4.11 8.21 -20.92
C GLU A 273 5.16 7.88 -19.84
N ASN A 274 5.67 8.90 -19.16
CA ASN A 274 6.65 8.72 -18.10
C ASN A 274 6.06 7.94 -16.90
N PHE A 275 6.92 7.23 -16.19
CA PHE A 275 6.59 6.66 -14.90
C PHE A 275 6.31 7.76 -13.87
N VAL A 276 5.20 7.63 -13.15
CA VAL A 276 4.77 8.56 -12.09
C VAL A 276 4.60 7.80 -10.78
N GLU A 277 5.18 8.33 -9.70
CA GLU A 277 5.00 7.78 -8.36
C GLU A 277 3.52 7.88 -7.93
N LEU A 278 2.97 6.78 -7.40
CA LEU A 278 1.60 6.73 -6.88
C LEU A 278 1.44 7.51 -5.57
N ASP A 279 2.48 7.53 -4.76
CA ASP A 279 2.47 8.17 -3.46
C ASP A 279 3.80 8.91 -3.25
N ASN A 280 3.73 10.13 -2.79
CA ASN A 280 4.89 11.00 -2.61
C ASN A 280 5.30 11.14 -1.14
N GLY A 281 4.76 10.30 -0.26
CA GLY A 281 5.10 10.23 1.16
C GLY A 281 6.27 9.29 1.46
N PHE A 282 6.31 8.79 2.68
CA PHE A 282 7.39 7.95 3.17
C PHE A 282 7.11 6.45 3.07
N ASP A 283 5.85 6.06 3.29
CA ASP A 283 5.50 4.68 3.62
C ASP A 283 4.36 4.20 2.72
N PHE A 284 4.73 3.80 1.50
CA PHE A 284 3.79 3.26 0.53
C PHE A 284 4.52 2.32 -0.43
N TYR A 285 4.05 1.05 -0.53
CA TYR A 285 4.63 0.06 -1.43
C TYR A 285 3.62 -1.02 -1.81
N ALA A 286 3.93 -1.80 -2.85
CA ALA A 286 3.21 -3.00 -3.28
C ALA A 286 1.68 -2.84 -3.41
N PRO A 287 1.16 -1.76 -4.01
CA PRO A 287 -0.29 -1.60 -4.17
C PRO A 287 -0.87 -2.67 -5.09
N GLN A 288 -2.11 -3.06 -4.83
CA GLN A 288 -2.93 -3.85 -5.74
C GLN A 288 -4.27 -3.18 -5.98
N THR A 289 -4.87 -3.48 -7.13
CA THR A 289 -6.17 -2.95 -7.49
C THR A 289 -7.18 -4.07 -7.79
N PHE A 290 -8.46 -3.75 -7.63
CA PHE A 290 -9.58 -4.62 -7.95
C PHE A 290 -10.81 -3.78 -8.28
N LEU A 291 -11.88 -4.42 -8.76
CA LEU A 291 -13.17 -3.76 -8.97
C LEU A 291 -14.07 -3.96 -7.77
N ASP A 292 -14.71 -2.88 -7.31
CA ASP A 292 -15.73 -2.95 -6.29
C ASP A 292 -17.10 -3.40 -6.86
N GLU A 293 -18.11 -3.50 -6.00
CA GLU A 293 -19.48 -3.88 -6.38
C GLU A 293 -20.12 -2.99 -7.45
N LYS A 294 -19.63 -1.75 -7.60
CA LYS A 294 -20.10 -0.76 -8.58
C LYS A 294 -19.21 -0.66 -9.82
N GLY A 295 -18.22 -1.54 -9.93
CA GLY A 295 -17.27 -1.54 -11.03
C GLY A 295 -16.22 -0.42 -10.97
N ARG A 296 -16.06 0.24 -9.82
CA ARG A 296 -14.99 1.23 -9.64
C ARG A 296 -13.66 0.53 -9.36
N ARG A 297 -12.58 1.04 -9.91
CA ARG A 297 -11.23 0.55 -9.63
C ARG A 297 -10.78 1.06 -8.26
N VAL A 298 -10.49 0.14 -7.35
CA VAL A 298 -10.05 0.43 -5.98
C VAL A 298 -8.62 -0.04 -5.80
N LEU A 299 -7.81 0.79 -5.15
CA LEU A 299 -6.42 0.51 -4.80
C LEU A 299 -6.29 0.42 -3.28
N ILE A 300 -5.52 -0.57 -2.82
CA ILE A 300 -5.01 -0.65 -1.44
C ILE A 300 -3.50 -0.88 -1.54
N GLY A 301 -2.72 -0.16 -0.74
CA GLY A 301 -1.26 -0.27 -0.67
C GLY A 301 -0.77 -0.75 0.70
N TRP A 302 0.45 -1.22 0.75
CA TRP A 302 1.17 -1.46 2.00
C TRP A 302 1.72 -0.13 2.51
N MET A 303 1.29 0.28 3.72
CA MET A 303 1.83 1.45 4.41
C MET A 303 3.06 1.04 5.20
N GLY A 304 4.15 0.91 4.52
CA GLY A 304 5.46 0.50 4.98
C GLY A 304 6.42 0.33 3.81
N LEU A 305 7.66 0.00 4.13
CA LEU A 305 8.71 -0.32 3.16
C LEU A 305 9.61 -1.42 3.71
N PRO A 306 10.19 -2.28 2.85
CA PRO A 306 11.26 -3.19 3.28
C PRO A 306 12.44 -2.41 3.86
N GLU A 307 13.20 -3.05 4.75
CA GLU A 307 14.47 -2.56 5.31
C GLU A 307 14.36 -1.31 6.21
N ILE A 308 13.17 -0.72 6.35
CA ILE A 308 12.89 0.35 7.30
C ILE A 308 12.50 -0.27 8.65
N GLU A 309 13.07 0.24 9.73
CA GLU A 309 12.71 -0.14 11.09
C GLU A 309 11.75 0.87 11.69
N TYR A 310 10.67 0.37 12.26
CA TYR A 310 9.62 1.20 12.84
C TYR A 310 9.59 1.06 14.37
N PRO A 311 9.20 2.10 15.11
CA PRO A 311 9.07 2.03 16.57
C PRO A 311 8.25 0.85 17.08
N THR A 312 7.24 0.42 16.33
CA THR A 312 6.38 -0.72 16.67
C THR A 312 7.03 -2.09 16.53
N ASP A 313 8.19 -2.17 15.86
CA ASP A 313 8.92 -3.44 15.72
C ASP A 313 9.31 -3.99 17.10
N ASN A 314 9.68 -3.11 18.04
CA ASN A 314 9.97 -3.48 19.42
C ASN A 314 8.71 -3.86 20.23
N GLU A 315 7.53 -3.55 19.72
CA GLU A 315 6.24 -3.91 20.31
C GLU A 315 5.65 -5.20 19.70
N GLY A 316 6.40 -5.84 18.80
CA GLY A 316 6.06 -7.14 18.20
C GLY A 316 5.16 -7.07 16.97
N TRP A 317 4.98 -5.88 16.36
CA TRP A 317 4.20 -5.74 15.14
C TRP A 317 4.73 -4.63 14.22
N ALA A 318 4.53 -4.79 12.92
CA ALA A 318 4.95 -3.81 11.93
C ALA A 318 3.93 -3.65 10.81
N HIS A 319 3.73 -2.40 10.41
CA HIS A 319 2.99 -1.93 9.24
C HIS A 319 1.46 -2.01 9.36
N CYS A 320 0.80 -1.49 8.33
CA CYS A 320 -0.63 -1.58 8.09
C CYS A 320 -0.88 -1.43 6.57
N LEU A 321 -2.12 -1.66 6.14
CA LEU A 321 -2.55 -1.28 4.79
C LEU A 321 -3.05 0.16 4.80
N THR A 322 -3.01 0.84 3.63
CA THR A 322 -3.65 2.15 3.44
C THR A 322 -5.16 2.03 3.51
N ILE A 323 -5.86 3.17 3.67
CA ILE A 323 -7.29 3.21 3.36
C ILE A 323 -7.52 2.83 1.89
N PRO A 324 -8.69 2.26 1.53
CA PRO A 324 -9.05 2.02 0.13
C PRO A 324 -9.18 3.35 -0.63
N ARG A 325 -8.68 3.37 -1.87
CA ARG A 325 -8.68 4.55 -2.75
C ARG A 325 -9.35 4.23 -4.07
N VAL A 326 -10.28 5.06 -4.52
CA VAL A 326 -10.87 4.96 -5.86
C VAL A 326 -9.94 5.64 -6.86
N LEU A 327 -9.69 4.97 -7.98
CA LEU A 327 -8.86 5.45 -9.07
C LEU A 327 -9.72 5.98 -10.23
N ASN A 328 -9.27 7.07 -10.83
CA ASN A 328 -9.78 7.61 -12.10
C ASN A 328 -8.63 8.16 -12.92
N VAL A 329 -8.73 8.10 -14.24
CA VAL A 329 -7.79 8.79 -15.13
C VAL A 329 -8.44 10.09 -15.60
N GLU A 330 -7.85 11.20 -15.24
CA GLU A 330 -8.33 12.55 -15.58
C GLU A 330 -7.17 13.40 -16.08
N ASN A 331 -7.30 13.99 -17.27
CA ASN A 331 -6.27 14.86 -17.86
C ASN A 331 -4.88 14.23 -17.97
N GLY A 332 -4.81 12.94 -18.31
CA GLY A 332 -3.54 12.20 -18.41
C GLY A 332 -2.89 11.86 -17.06
N GLN A 333 -3.65 11.86 -15.98
CA GLN A 333 -3.16 11.53 -14.65
C GLN A 333 -4.06 10.51 -13.96
N LEU A 334 -3.46 9.61 -13.21
CA LEU A 334 -4.17 8.68 -12.33
C LEU A 334 -4.43 9.36 -10.98
N LYS A 335 -5.66 9.79 -10.77
CA LYS A 335 -6.10 10.37 -9.50
C LYS A 335 -6.54 9.31 -8.51
N GLN A 336 -6.28 9.56 -7.23
CA GLN A 336 -6.61 8.68 -6.13
C GLN A 336 -7.48 9.42 -5.13
N ARG A 337 -8.72 8.96 -4.94
CA ARG A 337 -9.65 9.56 -3.97
C ARG A 337 -9.94 8.56 -2.84
N PRO A 338 -10.11 9.02 -1.60
CA PRO A 338 -10.57 8.14 -0.53
C PRO A 338 -11.85 7.41 -0.92
N TYR A 339 -11.98 6.14 -0.54
CA TYR A 339 -13.15 5.35 -0.86
C TYR A 339 -14.40 5.96 -0.19
N PRO A 340 -15.51 6.19 -0.90
CA PRO A 340 -16.64 6.97 -0.38
C PRO A 340 -17.27 6.42 0.89
N ALA A 341 -17.24 5.10 1.10
CA ALA A 341 -17.80 4.51 2.31
C ALA A 341 -17.07 4.89 3.60
N LEU A 342 -15.85 5.47 3.52
CA LEU A 342 -15.14 6.04 4.68
C LEU A 342 -15.96 7.12 5.41
N GLU A 343 -16.90 7.76 4.72
CA GLU A 343 -17.84 8.71 5.34
C GLU A 343 -18.69 8.11 6.45
N LYS A 344 -18.88 6.78 6.46
CA LYS A 344 -19.61 6.08 7.53
C LYS A 344 -18.87 6.13 8.88
N LEU A 345 -17.56 6.32 8.87
CA LEU A 345 -16.74 6.47 10.07
C LEU A 345 -16.85 7.85 10.72
N ARG A 346 -17.46 8.82 10.02
CA ARG A 346 -17.51 10.22 10.45
C ARG A 346 -18.47 10.44 11.60
N HIS A 347 -17.95 11.04 12.68
CA HIS A 347 -18.70 11.50 13.84
C HIS A 347 -18.31 12.93 14.17
N ASN A 348 -19.07 13.61 15.02
CA ASN A 348 -18.73 14.90 15.63
C ASN A 348 -18.19 15.93 14.62
N LYS A 349 -19.00 16.27 13.62
CA LYS A 349 -18.61 17.29 12.63
C LYS A 349 -18.35 18.62 13.28
N GLU A 350 -17.18 19.18 13.06
CA GLU A 350 -16.78 20.52 13.48
C GLU A 350 -16.35 21.34 12.26
N THR A 351 -16.72 22.62 12.21
CA THR A 351 -16.33 23.51 11.11
C THR A 351 -15.81 24.84 11.66
N ALA A 352 -14.81 25.39 11.01
CA ALA A 352 -14.31 26.75 11.27
C ALA A 352 -13.98 27.46 9.96
N LEU A 353 -14.16 28.75 9.94
CA LEU A 353 -13.86 29.65 8.83
C LEU A 353 -13.04 30.81 9.36
N GLY A 354 -11.94 31.17 8.74
CA GLY A 354 -11.13 32.29 9.20
C GLY A 354 -9.81 32.49 8.47
N TYR A 355 -9.16 33.57 8.84
CA TYR A 355 -7.81 33.87 8.34
C TYR A 355 -6.75 33.31 9.26
N ALA A 356 -5.73 32.71 8.67
CA ALA A 356 -4.47 32.41 9.33
C ALA A 356 -3.37 33.33 8.81
N ASN A 357 -2.47 33.74 9.70
CA ASN A 357 -1.31 34.54 9.40
C ASN A 357 -0.12 34.12 10.28
N LYS A 358 1.00 34.84 10.20
CA LYS A 358 2.21 34.55 10.98
C LYS A 358 1.98 34.40 12.50
N PHE A 359 0.96 35.06 13.05
CA PHE A 359 0.68 35.06 14.50
C PHE A 359 -0.44 34.08 14.88
N THR A 360 -1.16 33.53 13.91
CA THR A 360 -2.21 32.56 14.18
C THR A 360 -1.58 31.26 14.68
N ARG A 361 -2.16 30.70 15.73
CA ARG A 361 -1.74 29.40 16.29
C ARG A 361 -2.87 28.36 16.21
N LYS A 362 -4.10 28.80 16.40
CA LYS A 362 -5.32 27.98 16.29
C LYS A 362 -6.41 28.84 15.67
N LEU A 363 -7.07 28.34 14.63
CA LEU A 363 -8.33 28.92 14.12
C LEU A 363 -9.50 28.47 14.97
N HIS A 364 -9.43 27.25 15.48
CA HIS A 364 -10.40 26.63 16.37
C HIS A 364 -9.66 25.62 17.28
N PRO A 365 -10.15 25.32 18.48
CA PRO A 365 -9.53 24.36 19.39
C PRO A 365 -9.76 22.90 18.97
N TYR A 366 -9.47 22.56 17.73
CA TYR A 366 -9.55 21.18 17.24
C TYR A 366 -8.49 20.31 17.89
N GLU A 367 -8.93 19.14 18.30
CA GLU A 367 -8.09 18.12 18.90
C GLU A 367 -8.56 16.74 18.41
N GLY A 368 -7.66 15.76 18.42
CA GLY A 368 -8.00 14.38 18.12
C GLY A 368 -6.80 13.49 17.81
N LYS A 369 -7.01 12.19 17.95
CA LYS A 369 -6.04 11.15 17.56
C LYS A 369 -6.42 10.53 16.22
N GLN A 370 -7.71 10.30 16.00
CA GLN A 370 -8.27 9.70 14.78
C GLN A 370 -9.30 10.66 14.20
N TYR A 371 -9.00 11.22 13.03
CA TYR A 371 -9.89 12.17 12.39
C TYR A 371 -9.67 12.28 10.89
N GLU A 372 -10.69 12.73 10.21
CA GLU A 372 -10.60 13.29 8.86
C GLU A 372 -10.65 14.81 8.97
N LEU A 373 -9.73 15.46 8.28
CA LEU A 373 -9.64 16.92 8.20
C LEU A 373 -9.67 17.35 6.74
N ILE A 374 -10.67 18.13 6.39
CA ILE A 374 -10.80 18.77 5.08
C ILE A 374 -10.47 20.24 5.25
N ILE A 375 -9.50 20.74 4.50
CA ILE A 375 -9.04 22.12 4.51
C ILE A 375 -9.26 22.69 3.12
N ASP A 376 -10.20 23.60 2.99
CA ASP A 376 -10.45 24.36 1.75
C ASP A 376 -9.69 25.68 1.82
N ILE A 377 -8.88 25.97 0.81
CA ILE A 377 -8.16 27.24 0.66
C ILE A 377 -9.02 28.15 -0.21
N LEU A 378 -9.66 29.14 0.43
CA LEU A 378 -10.60 30.04 -0.21
C LEU A 378 -9.91 31.25 -0.84
N ASP A 379 -8.85 31.74 -0.19
CA ASP A 379 -7.98 32.79 -0.68
C ASP A 379 -6.59 32.67 -0.04
N ASN A 380 -5.54 33.00 -0.78
CA ASN A 380 -4.16 32.87 -0.30
C ASN A 380 -3.25 33.92 -0.91
N ASP A 381 -2.78 34.88 -0.10
CA ASP A 381 -1.71 35.81 -0.43
C ASP A 381 -0.38 35.47 0.25
N ALA A 382 -0.37 34.44 1.11
CA ALA A 382 0.82 33.99 1.81
C ALA A 382 1.82 33.29 0.86
N THR A 383 3.10 33.43 1.15
CA THR A 383 4.17 32.73 0.43
C THR A 383 4.22 31.26 0.83
N GLU A 384 4.16 30.98 2.14
CA GLU A 384 4.10 29.65 2.70
C GLU A 384 2.99 29.54 3.74
N VAL A 385 2.29 28.40 3.71
CA VAL A 385 1.24 28.02 4.65
C VAL A 385 1.66 26.76 5.37
N TYR A 386 1.50 26.75 6.70
CA TYR A 386 1.87 25.63 7.57
C TYR A 386 0.64 25.07 8.26
N PHE A 387 0.48 23.75 8.15
CA PHE A 387 -0.52 22.98 8.88
C PHE A 387 0.22 22.00 9.77
N GLU A 388 0.14 22.20 11.07
CA GLU A 388 0.76 21.33 12.08
C GLU A 388 -0.32 20.46 12.70
N LEU A 389 -0.18 19.16 12.54
CA LEU A 389 -1.11 18.14 13.04
C LEU A 389 -0.47 17.34 14.15
N ARG A 390 -1.31 16.71 15.00
CA ARG A 390 -0.83 15.94 16.15
C ARG A 390 0.18 16.74 16.97
N THR A 391 -0.19 17.98 17.31
CA THR A 391 0.69 18.88 18.05
C THR A 391 0.59 18.67 19.56
N SER A 392 1.75 18.65 20.23
CA SER A 392 1.90 18.74 21.68
C SER A 392 2.69 20.01 22.03
N LYS A 393 3.29 20.05 23.23
CA LYS A 393 4.23 21.11 23.59
C LYS A 393 5.55 21.02 22.82
N THR A 394 5.94 19.80 22.43
CA THR A 394 7.26 19.49 21.86
C THR A 394 7.18 18.99 20.42
N TYR A 395 6.12 18.27 20.07
CA TYR A 395 6.02 17.53 18.83
C TYR A 395 4.92 18.07 17.91
N SER A 396 5.14 17.91 16.62
CA SER A 396 4.12 18.13 15.57
C SER A 396 4.50 17.40 14.28
N THR A 397 3.49 17.05 13.49
CA THR A 397 3.65 16.62 12.09
C THR A 397 3.30 17.79 11.20
N LEU A 398 4.25 18.25 10.38
CA LEU A 398 4.10 19.47 9.59
C LEU A 398 3.78 19.16 8.13
N ILE A 399 2.76 19.83 7.60
CA ILE A 399 2.47 19.95 6.18
C ILE A 399 2.71 21.40 5.79
N ALA A 400 3.66 21.64 4.87
CA ALA A 400 3.98 22.97 4.38
C ALA A 400 3.62 23.10 2.89
N TYR A 401 2.97 24.19 2.54
CA TYR A 401 2.67 24.52 1.15
C TYR A 401 3.43 25.79 0.75
N ASN A 402 4.34 25.69 -0.21
CA ASN A 402 5.02 26.81 -0.84
C ASN A 402 4.28 27.20 -2.14
N LYS A 403 3.66 28.39 -2.13
CA LYS A 403 2.85 28.89 -3.25
C LYS A 403 3.70 29.18 -4.50
N ARG A 404 4.93 29.65 -4.35
CA ARG A 404 5.80 30.02 -5.49
C ARG A 404 6.25 28.80 -6.28
N GLU A 405 6.61 27.75 -5.57
CA GLU A 405 7.05 26.49 -6.15
C GLU A 405 5.89 25.55 -6.45
N ASN A 406 4.69 25.88 -6.00
CA ASN A 406 3.51 25.00 -5.99
C ASN A 406 3.82 23.64 -5.35
N LYS A 407 4.61 23.67 -4.28
CA LYS A 407 5.17 22.50 -3.62
C LYS A 407 4.49 22.23 -2.28
N ILE A 408 4.08 20.98 -2.08
CA ILE A 408 3.65 20.46 -0.79
C ILE A 408 4.77 19.62 -0.17
N THR A 409 5.01 19.80 1.12
CA THR A 409 6.04 19.07 1.89
C THR A 409 5.41 18.49 3.14
N LEU A 410 5.62 17.20 3.36
CA LEU A 410 5.37 16.52 4.63
C LEU A 410 6.70 16.41 5.39
N ASP A 411 6.73 16.96 6.60
CA ASP A 411 7.87 16.87 7.51
C ASP A 411 7.44 16.16 8.79
N ARG A 412 8.10 15.04 9.09
CA ARG A 412 7.90 14.24 10.29
C ARG A 412 9.05 14.30 11.29
N SER A 413 10.00 15.24 11.11
CA SER A 413 11.19 15.38 11.97
C SER A 413 10.85 15.48 13.45
N ASP A 414 9.73 16.16 13.75
CA ASP A 414 9.26 16.41 15.11
C ASP A 414 7.95 15.67 15.43
N SER A 415 7.63 14.57 14.71
CA SER A 415 6.34 13.85 14.90
C SER A 415 6.33 12.87 16.08
N GLY A 416 7.36 12.84 16.93
CA GLY A 416 7.52 11.88 18.04
C GLY A 416 8.64 10.89 17.77
N LEU A 417 8.40 9.59 17.91
CA LEU A 417 9.39 8.57 17.56
C LEU A 417 9.53 8.49 16.03
N LEU A 418 10.75 8.27 15.55
CA LEU A 418 11.04 8.21 14.12
C LEU A 418 11.41 6.79 13.69
N PRO A 419 11.01 6.36 12.50
CA PRO A 419 11.58 5.20 11.83
C PRO A 419 13.07 5.41 11.57
N THR A 420 13.82 4.32 11.53
CA THR A 420 15.27 4.31 11.22
C THR A 420 15.52 3.62 9.88
N ASN A 421 16.74 3.73 9.37
CA ASN A 421 17.12 3.24 8.04
C ASN A 421 16.36 3.92 6.89
N VAL A 422 15.84 5.13 7.10
CA VAL A 422 15.16 5.95 6.11
C VAL A 422 15.95 7.23 5.84
N GLU A 423 16.07 7.61 4.56
CA GLU A 423 16.75 8.85 4.18
C GLU A 423 15.85 10.06 4.44
N GLY A 424 16.32 10.95 5.33
CA GLY A 424 15.66 12.21 5.65
C GLY A 424 14.35 12.09 6.39
N THR A 425 13.80 13.23 6.76
CA THR A 425 12.55 13.38 7.52
C THR A 425 11.48 14.17 6.76
N THR A 426 11.76 14.54 5.51
CA THR A 426 10.84 15.28 4.64
C THR A 426 10.57 14.54 3.34
N ARG A 427 9.36 14.71 2.82
CA ARG A 427 8.97 14.30 1.47
C ARG A 427 8.19 15.43 0.83
N SER A 428 8.48 15.71 -0.43
CA SER A 428 7.88 16.83 -1.16
C SER A 428 7.45 16.42 -2.55
N THR A 429 6.39 17.05 -3.03
CA THR A 429 5.95 16.93 -4.42
C THR A 429 5.47 18.27 -4.94
N ILE A 430 5.56 18.44 -6.26
CA ILE A 430 5.01 19.60 -6.97
C ILE A 430 3.58 19.27 -7.39
N LEU A 431 2.66 20.19 -7.14
CA LEU A 431 1.30 20.10 -7.61
C LEU A 431 1.21 20.69 -9.04
N ASP A 432 0.36 20.11 -9.87
CA ASP A 432 0.13 20.62 -11.23
C ASP A 432 -0.79 21.85 -11.22
N THR A 433 -1.67 21.91 -10.22
CA THR A 433 -2.57 23.03 -9.98
C THR A 433 -2.30 23.68 -8.62
N PRO A 434 -2.57 24.98 -8.43
CA PRO A 434 -2.46 25.60 -7.11
C PRO A 434 -3.26 24.83 -6.06
N LEU A 435 -2.71 24.73 -4.85
CA LEU A 435 -3.40 24.03 -3.76
C LEU A 435 -4.73 24.71 -3.43
N LYS A 436 -5.82 23.95 -3.55
CA LYS A 436 -7.19 24.38 -3.24
C LYS A 436 -7.79 23.63 -2.07
N GLN A 437 -7.42 22.36 -1.91
CA GLN A 437 -7.95 21.51 -0.86
C GLN A 437 -6.92 20.49 -0.39
N LEU A 438 -6.91 20.23 0.89
CA LEU A 438 -6.31 19.05 1.51
C LEU A 438 -7.42 18.22 2.16
N GLN A 439 -7.45 16.92 1.87
CA GLN A 439 -8.25 15.94 2.62
C GLN A 439 -7.29 14.99 3.31
N ILE A 440 -7.33 14.96 4.62
CA ILE A 440 -6.31 14.30 5.45
C ILE A 440 -6.98 13.29 6.36
N PHE A 441 -6.51 12.06 6.33
CA PHE A 441 -6.90 11.00 7.26
C PHE A 441 -5.78 10.78 8.25
N VAL A 442 -6.06 10.94 9.53
CA VAL A 442 -5.12 10.69 10.63
C VAL A 442 -5.65 9.55 11.48
N ASP A 443 -4.85 8.51 11.63
CA ASP A 443 -5.09 7.44 12.59
C ASP A 443 -4.04 7.51 13.71
N THR A 444 -4.07 6.59 14.62
CA THR A 444 -3.21 6.59 15.82
C THR A 444 -1.73 6.77 15.46
N SER A 445 -1.26 6.07 14.43
CA SER A 445 0.14 6.09 14.01
C SER A 445 0.33 6.21 12.50
N SER A 446 -0.57 6.93 11.81
CA SER A 446 -0.47 7.17 10.37
C SER A 446 -1.16 8.44 9.93
N ILE A 447 -0.74 8.93 8.76
CA ILE A 447 -1.34 10.07 8.07
C ILE A 447 -1.37 9.80 6.57
N GLU A 448 -2.52 10.05 5.94
CA GLU A 448 -2.70 10.03 4.49
C GLU A 448 -3.27 11.37 4.02
N ILE A 449 -2.55 12.04 3.13
CA ILE A 449 -2.84 13.41 2.68
C ILE A 449 -3.19 13.37 1.21
N PHE A 450 -4.40 13.76 0.86
CA PHE A 450 -4.88 13.88 -0.51
C PHE A 450 -4.94 15.35 -0.89
N CYS A 451 -4.17 15.74 -1.92
CA CYS A 451 -4.11 17.10 -2.41
C CYS A 451 -5.03 17.26 -3.62
N ASN A 452 -5.79 18.36 -3.69
CA ASN A 452 -6.57 18.76 -4.86
C ASN A 452 -7.42 17.63 -5.44
N ASP A 453 -8.29 17.00 -4.63
CA ASP A 453 -9.15 15.91 -5.08
C ASP A 453 -8.35 14.70 -5.63
N GLY A 454 -7.23 14.38 -4.99
CA GLY A 454 -6.43 13.22 -5.31
C GLY A 454 -5.39 13.39 -6.43
N GLU A 455 -5.04 14.62 -6.77
CA GLU A 455 -3.97 14.93 -7.73
C GLU A 455 -2.61 14.38 -7.27
N ARG A 456 -2.31 14.53 -5.98
CA ARG A 456 -1.14 13.94 -5.30
C ARG A 456 -1.55 13.39 -3.95
N VAL A 457 -0.87 12.32 -3.54
CA VAL A 457 -1.08 11.70 -2.23
C VAL A 457 0.25 11.55 -1.53
N LEU A 458 0.28 11.82 -0.22
CA LEU A 458 1.43 11.60 0.63
C LEU A 458 1.00 10.75 1.83
N THR A 459 1.63 9.60 2.01
CA THR A 459 1.35 8.64 3.08
C THR A 459 2.53 8.48 3.98
N SER A 460 2.31 8.49 5.29
CA SER A 460 3.37 8.31 6.28
C SER A 460 2.91 7.60 7.54
N ARG A 461 3.76 6.74 8.07
CA ARG A 461 3.71 6.34 9.46
C ARG A 461 4.27 7.49 10.31
N ILE A 462 3.57 7.78 11.39
CA ILE A 462 3.95 8.74 12.42
C ILE A 462 3.76 8.09 13.80
N PHE A 463 4.57 8.48 14.79
CA PHE A 463 4.51 7.87 16.12
C PHE A 463 4.47 8.93 17.21
N PRO A 464 3.39 9.76 17.23
CA PRO A 464 3.26 10.88 18.14
C PRO A 464 3.05 10.42 19.59
N THR A 465 3.37 11.30 20.53
CA THR A 465 3.03 11.10 21.94
C THR A 465 1.52 11.15 22.17
N GLU A 466 1.05 10.58 23.26
CA GLU A 466 -0.39 10.50 23.54
C GLU A 466 -1.05 11.86 23.79
N ASP A 467 -0.30 12.84 24.24
CA ASP A 467 -0.72 14.23 24.44
C ASP A 467 -0.67 15.08 23.17
N ALA A 468 -0.17 14.52 22.06
CA ALA A 468 -0.13 15.20 20.77
C ALA A 468 -1.49 15.14 20.08
N LEU A 469 -2.39 16.04 20.44
CA LEU A 469 -3.79 16.06 19.98
C LEU A 469 -4.12 17.29 19.13
N GLY A 470 -3.33 18.35 19.21
CA GLY A 470 -3.68 19.65 18.66
C GLY A 470 -3.50 19.77 17.15
N ILE A 471 -4.20 20.74 16.57
CA ILE A 471 -4.09 21.19 15.18
C ILE A 471 -3.83 22.68 15.17
N LYS A 472 -2.78 23.13 14.44
CA LYS A 472 -2.40 24.54 14.33
C LYS A 472 -2.21 24.92 12.87
N THR A 473 -2.39 26.20 12.56
CA THR A 473 -2.14 26.75 11.23
C THR A 473 -1.48 28.10 11.37
N SER A 474 -0.51 28.38 10.51
CA SER A 474 0.17 29.67 10.43
C SER A 474 0.70 29.92 9.01
N THR A 475 1.25 31.10 8.77
CA THR A 475 1.94 31.43 7.52
C THR A 475 3.31 32.04 7.83
N GLU A 476 4.24 32.00 6.88
CA GLU A 476 5.49 32.74 6.99
C GLU A 476 5.27 34.25 6.88
N SER A 477 4.50 34.64 5.87
CA SER A 477 4.14 36.04 5.57
C SER A 477 2.80 36.07 4.86
N GLY A 478 2.11 37.22 4.90
CA GLY A 478 0.76 37.32 4.33
C GLY A 478 -0.28 36.58 5.15
N GLN A 479 -1.38 36.27 4.52
CA GLN A 479 -2.49 35.56 5.14
C GLN A 479 -3.15 34.57 4.19
N VAL A 480 -3.83 33.60 4.75
CA VAL A 480 -4.64 32.62 4.02
C VAL A 480 -6.03 32.55 4.61
N TYR A 481 -7.06 32.53 3.78
CA TYR A 481 -8.46 32.37 4.18
C TYR A 481 -8.87 30.92 3.98
N LEU A 482 -9.26 30.26 5.06
CA LEU A 482 -9.48 28.82 5.12
C LEU A 482 -10.85 28.47 5.67
N GLN A 483 -11.38 27.36 5.16
CA GLN A 483 -12.45 26.62 5.80
C GLN A 483 -11.91 25.26 6.24
N PHE A 484 -12.13 24.93 7.49
CA PHE A 484 -11.85 23.61 8.06
C PHE A 484 -13.15 22.84 8.28
N THR A 485 -13.14 21.59 7.91
CA THR A 485 -14.17 20.63 8.32
C THR A 485 -13.46 19.40 8.91
N LYS A 486 -13.70 19.12 10.17
CA LYS A 486 -13.14 17.98 10.89
C LYS A 486 -14.24 17.01 11.27
N TYR A 487 -13.97 15.73 11.12
CA TYR A 487 -14.78 14.64 11.65
C TYR A 487 -13.91 13.74 12.52
N ASP A 488 -14.37 13.33 13.70
CA ASP A 488 -13.78 12.24 14.41
C ASP A 488 -14.06 10.95 13.63
N LEU A 489 -13.07 10.04 13.57
CA LEU A 489 -13.23 8.75 12.93
C LEU A 489 -13.22 7.64 13.99
N LYS A 490 -14.23 6.79 13.94
CA LYS A 490 -14.32 5.64 14.85
C LYS A 490 -14.78 4.42 14.06
N ASP A 491 -14.16 3.31 14.36
CA ASP A 491 -14.72 2.01 14.05
C ASP A 491 -15.78 1.70 15.14
N GLU A 492 -17.04 1.60 14.76
CA GLU A 492 -18.14 1.31 15.70
C GLU A 492 -18.06 -0.11 16.27
N HIS A 493 -17.18 -0.95 15.76
CA HIS A 493 -17.02 -2.36 16.12
C HIS A 493 -15.74 -2.67 16.92
N LYS A 494 -14.98 -1.63 17.28
CA LYS A 494 -13.77 -1.77 18.11
C LYS A 494 -13.93 -1.21 19.51
#